data_f6f90a45c55c54644ece22d6dbb4dc0e
#
_entry.id   f6f90a45c55c54644ece22d6dbb4dc0e
#
_cell.length_a   1.000
_cell.length_b   1.000
_cell.length_c   1.000
_cell.angle_alpha   90.00
_cell.angle_beta   90.00
_cell.angle_gamma   90.00
#
_symmetry.space_group_name_H-M   'P 1'
#
loop_
_entity.id
_entity.type
_entity.pdbx_description
1 polymer ?
#
loop_
_entity_poly.entity_id
_entity_poly.type
_entity_poly.pdbx_seq_one_letter_code
_entity_poly.pdbx_strand_id
1 'polypeptide(L)'
;FRQKDDEEFYALLNDVRLGENLEESISKINSACHNPEFNTESSLIITSRKYRAEQINEEMLNLIEGPATAAKSREQGDLNENDLPAPRELRVKEDAKVMFIKNDPDGRWVNGTIGIVIDCSDKNKKVIKVKVGKEVFKVKREEWNKVKYVYDEYNDEMEEEIVSSFKQFPLKLGWAVTIHKAQGLTLESCSVDLGEGAFATGQAYVALSRCKTLDSLNLYQELKIRDALVDPDIQDFHAEHFG
;
A
#
# COMPACT_ATOMS: atom_id res chain seq x y z
N PHE A 1 19.39 0.20 7.33
CA PHE A 1 18.40 -0.87 7.23
C PHE A 1 17.33 -0.68 8.31
N ARG A 2 16.08 -1.16 8.04
CA ARG A 2 14.95 -1.07 8.99
C ARG A 2 15.09 -2.02 10.17
N GLN A 3 15.77 -3.15 9.94
CA GLN A 3 15.94 -4.27 10.86
C GLN A 3 17.22 -4.14 11.73
N LYS A 4 17.56 -2.92 12.16
CA LYS A 4 18.80 -2.66 12.93
C LYS A 4 18.86 -3.40 14.27
N ASP A 5 17.70 -3.68 14.84
CA ASP A 5 17.54 -4.27 16.16
C ASP A 5 17.19 -5.77 16.11
N ASP A 6 17.19 -6.39 14.90
CA ASP A 6 16.86 -7.80 14.67
C ASP A 6 17.84 -8.39 13.62
N GLU A 7 19.00 -8.82 14.09
CA GLU A 7 20.06 -9.38 13.26
C GLU A 7 19.66 -10.70 12.59
N GLU A 8 18.85 -11.52 13.27
CA GLU A 8 18.34 -12.77 12.71
C GLU A 8 17.41 -12.50 11.54
N PHE A 9 16.44 -11.60 11.72
CA PHE A 9 15.53 -11.23 10.64
C PHE A 9 16.26 -10.60 9.46
N TYR A 10 17.27 -9.76 9.74
CA TYR A 10 18.12 -9.19 8.69
C TYR A 10 18.84 -10.26 7.87
N ALA A 11 19.41 -11.29 8.52
CA ALA A 11 20.06 -12.40 7.82
C ALA A 11 19.08 -13.18 6.94
N LEU A 12 17.90 -13.54 7.47
CA LEU A 12 16.84 -14.23 6.72
C LEU A 12 16.38 -13.43 5.49
N LEU A 13 16.25 -12.10 5.64
CA LEU A 13 15.89 -11.23 4.52
C LEU A 13 16.98 -11.15 3.45
N ASN A 14 18.26 -11.18 3.85
CA ASN A 14 19.35 -11.23 2.89
C ASN A 14 19.37 -12.53 2.11
N ASP A 15 19.14 -13.66 2.75
CA ASP A 15 19.05 -14.95 2.07
C ASP A 15 17.92 -14.92 1.01
N VAL A 16 16.76 -14.40 1.37
CA VAL A 16 15.62 -14.24 0.42
C VAL A 16 15.98 -13.28 -0.72
N ARG A 17 16.73 -12.20 -0.41
CA ARG A 17 17.13 -11.19 -1.41
C ARG A 17 18.15 -11.73 -2.41
N LEU A 18 19.11 -12.52 -1.94
CA LEU A 18 20.22 -13.04 -2.74
C LEU A 18 19.95 -14.44 -3.32
N GLY A 19 18.89 -15.11 -2.83
CA GLY A 19 18.60 -16.48 -3.23
C GLY A 19 19.51 -17.52 -2.59
N GLU A 20 20.10 -17.18 -1.45
CA GLU A 20 21.01 -18.04 -0.69
C GLU A 20 20.24 -18.74 0.43
N ASN A 21 20.66 -19.94 0.83
CA ASN A 21 20.11 -20.71 1.95
C ASN A 21 18.55 -20.75 2.03
N LEU A 22 17.88 -20.66 0.88
CA LEU A 22 16.43 -20.43 0.81
C LEU A 22 15.61 -21.49 1.55
N GLU A 23 15.99 -22.77 1.50
CA GLU A 23 15.24 -23.82 2.21
C GLU A 23 15.21 -23.60 3.71
N GLU A 24 16.36 -23.28 4.30
CA GLU A 24 16.47 -23.05 5.74
C GLU A 24 15.78 -21.73 6.14
N SER A 25 16.05 -20.64 5.41
CA SER A 25 15.54 -19.32 5.74
C SER A 25 14.03 -19.21 5.58
N ILE A 26 13.47 -19.79 4.51
CA ILE A 26 12.00 -19.83 4.31
C ILE A 26 11.35 -20.71 5.37
N SER A 27 11.94 -21.86 5.74
CA SER A 27 11.43 -22.71 6.80
C SER A 27 11.39 -21.99 8.14
N LYS A 28 12.42 -21.23 8.49
CA LYS A 28 12.46 -20.40 9.72
C LYS A 28 11.40 -19.31 9.71
N ILE A 29 11.29 -18.57 8.60
CA ILE A 29 10.27 -17.53 8.44
C ILE A 29 8.86 -18.11 8.56
N ASN A 30 8.57 -19.23 7.89
CA ASN A 30 7.28 -19.91 7.98
C ASN A 30 6.97 -20.34 9.40
N SER A 31 7.94 -20.98 10.08
CA SER A 31 7.75 -21.46 11.44
C SER A 31 7.49 -20.35 12.46
N ALA A 32 8.10 -19.19 12.25
CA ALA A 32 7.96 -18.03 13.14
C ALA A 32 6.71 -17.17 12.83
N CYS A 33 6.35 -17.05 11.55
CA CYS A 33 5.41 -16.03 11.10
C CYS A 33 4.09 -16.58 10.56
N HIS A 34 3.99 -17.88 10.21
CA HIS A 34 2.77 -18.42 9.62
C HIS A 34 1.67 -18.57 10.67
N ASN A 35 0.67 -17.67 10.59
CA ASN A 35 -0.53 -17.72 11.40
C ASN A 35 -1.74 -17.24 10.57
N PRO A 36 -2.54 -18.17 10.01
CA PRO A 36 -3.70 -17.81 9.20
C PRO A 36 -4.84 -17.16 9.99
N GLU A 37 -4.84 -17.30 11.32
CA GLU A 37 -5.84 -16.71 12.23
C GLU A 37 -5.39 -15.34 12.80
N PHE A 38 -4.29 -14.80 12.30
CA PHE A 38 -3.76 -13.52 12.77
C PHE A 38 -4.79 -12.40 12.61
N ASN A 39 -4.97 -11.61 13.68
CA ASN A 39 -5.89 -10.49 13.65
C ASN A 39 -5.42 -9.40 12.67
N THR A 40 -6.08 -9.32 11.53
CA THR A 40 -5.80 -8.36 10.46
C THR A 40 -6.40 -6.98 10.70
N GLU A 41 -7.17 -6.78 11.77
CA GLU A 41 -7.76 -5.47 12.10
C GLU A 41 -6.70 -4.42 12.41
N SER A 42 -5.64 -4.80 13.11
CA SER A 42 -4.56 -3.90 13.50
C SER A 42 -3.43 -3.79 12.49
N SER A 43 -3.22 -4.80 11.63
CA SER A 43 -2.11 -4.85 10.68
C SER A 43 -2.54 -4.54 9.25
N LEU A 44 -1.59 -4.09 8.42
CA LEU A 44 -1.79 -3.91 6.98
C LEU A 44 -1.49 -5.21 6.26
N ILE A 45 -2.40 -5.65 5.39
CA ILE A 45 -2.18 -6.83 4.55
C ILE A 45 -1.46 -6.39 3.27
N ILE A 46 -0.35 -7.03 2.95
CA ILE A 46 0.44 -6.77 1.74
C ILE A 46 0.26 -7.95 0.79
N THR A 47 -0.20 -7.66 -0.43
CA THR A 47 -0.46 -8.70 -1.44
C THR A 47 0.39 -8.52 -2.69
N SER A 48 0.64 -9.60 -3.42
CA SER A 48 1.36 -9.54 -4.70
C SER A 48 0.50 -8.93 -5.82
N ARG A 49 -0.83 -9.11 -5.78
CA ARG A 49 -1.74 -8.76 -6.88
C ARG A 49 -2.81 -7.75 -6.48
N LYS A 50 -3.13 -6.82 -7.40
CA LYS A 50 -4.14 -5.76 -7.20
C LYS A 50 -5.52 -6.33 -6.90
N TYR A 51 -5.97 -7.32 -7.67
CA TYR A 51 -7.31 -7.91 -7.48
C TYR A 51 -7.46 -8.53 -6.08
N ARG A 52 -6.39 -9.13 -5.54
CA ARG A 52 -6.42 -9.72 -4.19
C ARG A 52 -6.56 -8.66 -3.11
N ALA A 53 -5.82 -7.54 -3.23
CA ALA A 53 -5.98 -6.41 -2.32
C ALA A 53 -7.41 -5.83 -2.37
N GLU A 54 -7.98 -5.70 -3.57
CA GLU A 54 -9.35 -5.20 -3.77
C GLU A 54 -10.37 -6.15 -3.17
N GLN A 55 -10.21 -7.46 -3.37
CA GLN A 55 -11.07 -8.50 -2.79
C GLN A 55 -11.06 -8.44 -1.25
N ILE A 56 -9.89 -8.43 -0.62
CA ILE A 56 -9.76 -8.34 0.84
C ILE A 56 -10.42 -7.07 1.36
N ASN A 57 -10.16 -5.92 0.72
CA ASN A 57 -10.73 -4.65 1.13
C ASN A 57 -12.27 -4.65 1.04
N GLU A 58 -12.84 -5.24 0.00
CA GLU A 58 -14.29 -5.33 -0.17
C GLU A 58 -14.92 -6.33 0.82
N GLU A 59 -14.29 -7.48 1.06
CA GLU A 59 -14.70 -8.45 2.07
C GLU A 59 -14.73 -7.80 3.46
N MET A 60 -13.68 -7.11 3.85
CA MET A 60 -13.58 -6.43 5.15
C MET A 60 -14.61 -5.31 5.28
N LEU A 61 -14.85 -4.52 4.21
CA LEU A 61 -15.88 -3.50 4.21
C LEU A 61 -17.28 -4.10 4.38
N ASN A 62 -17.54 -5.26 3.80
CA ASN A 62 -18.84 -5.93 3.88
C ASN A 62 -19.10 -6.54 5.26
N LEU A 63 -18.07 -6.91 6.02
CA LEU A 63 -18.20 -7.37 7.41
C LEU A 63 -18.65 -6.27 8.37
N ILE A 64 -18.38 -5.00 8.04
CA ILE A 64 -18.83 -3.88 8.87
C ILE A 64 -20.35 -3.71 8.69
N GLU A 65 -21.08 -3.60 9.79
CA GLU A 65 -22.50 -3.30 9.78
C GLU A 65 -22.78 -1.86 9.33
N GLY A 66 -24.02 -1.59 8.92
CA GLY A 66 -24.46 -0.26 8.58
C GLY A 66 -24.37 0.11 7.10
N PRO A 67 -24.90 1.29 6.73
CA PRO A 67 -24.98 1.73 5.36
C PRO A 67 -23.63 2.20 4.81
N ALA A 68 -23.31 1.81 3.59
CA ALA A 68 -22.15 2.32 2.88
C ALA A 68 -22.41 3.71 2.28
N THR A 69 -21.49 4.63 2.45
CA THR A 69 -21.43 5.89 1.71
C THR A 69 -20.59 5.69 0.45
N ALA A 70 -21.18 5.94 -0.70
CA ALA A 70 -20.49 5.92 -1.99
C ALA A 70 -20.26 7.36 -2.48
N ALA A 71 -19.02 7.69 -2.74
CA ALA A 71 -18.59 9.00 -3.22
C ALA A 71 -17.93 8.87 -4.60
N LYS A 72 -18.63 9.30 -5.66
CA LYS A 72 -18.11 9.30 -7.03
C LYS A 72 -17.12 10.44 -7.23
N SER A 73 -16.07 10.22 -8.01
CA SER A 73 -15.16 11.25 -8.49
C SER A 73 -15.87 12.32 -9.33
N ARG A 74 -15.20 13.45 -9.51
CA ARG A 74 -15.57 14.43 -10.54
C ARG A 74 -14.39 14.48 -11.50
N GLU A 75 -14.64 14.31 -12.77
CA GLU A 75 -13.63 14.13 -13.80
C GLU A 75 -13.85 15.14 -14.93
N GLN A 76 -12.74 15.65 -15.47
CA GLN A 76 -12.73 16.51 -16.66
C GLN A 76 -11.55 16.10 -17.55
N GLY A 77 -11.74 16.10 -18.86
CA GLY A 77 -10.77 15.67 -19.84
C GLY A 77 -10.67 14.15 -19.94
N ASP A 78 -9.65 13.66 -20.64
CA ASP A 78 -9.44 12.23 -20.85
C ASP A 78 -8.55 11.65 -19.77
N LEU A 79 -9.06 10.66 -19.03
CA LEU A 79 -8.41 10.01 -17.90
C LEU A 79 -8.36 8.50 -18.12
N ASN A 80 -7.16 7.97 -18.23
CA ASN A 80 -6.95 6.54 -18.29
C ASN A 80 -7.17 5.92 -16.89
N GLU A 81 -7.93 4.84 -16.82
CA GLU A 81 -8.27 4.16 -15.56
C GLU A 81 -7.04 3.67 -14.79
N ASN A 82 -5.99 3.27 -15.48
CA ASN A 82 -4.76 2.81 -14.86
C ASN A 82 -3.93 3.94 -14.19
N ASP A 83 -4.17 5.19 -14.59
CA ASP A 83 -3.44 6.37 -14.12
C ASP A 83 -4.21 7.13 -13.03
N LEU A 84 -5.38 6.64 -12.62
CA LEU A 84 -6.17 7.32 -11.61
C LEU A 84 -5.48 7.34 -10.24
N PRO A 85 -5.38 8.51 -9.62
CA PRO A 85 -4.73 8.65 -8.31
C PRO A 85 -5.57 8.05 -7.17
N ALA A 86 -6.89 7.97 -7.35
CA ALA A 86 -7.86 7.48 -6.37
C ALA A 86 -8.96 6.65 -7.06
N PRO A 87 -9.76 5.87 -6.30
CA PRO A 87 -10.91 5.16 -6.86
C PRO A 87 -11.94 6.13 -7.47
N ARG A 88 -12.50 5.79 -8.64
CA ARG A 88 -13.62 6.53 -9.22
C ARG A 88 -14.83 6.58 -8.30
N GLU A 89 -15.08 5.49 -7.60
CA GLU A 89 -16.10 5.42 -6.56
C GLU A 89 -15.45 4.94 -5.26
N LEU A 90 -15.37 5.84 -4.30
CA LEU A 90 -14.93 5.51 -2.94
C LEU A 90 -16.16 5.04 -2.15
N ARG A 91 -16.16 3.77 -1.73
CA ARG A 91 -17.16 3.19 -0.83
C ARG A 91 -16.55 3.04 0.56
N VAL A 92 -17.18 3.62 1.56
CA VAL A 92 -16.77 3.55 2.96
C VAL A 92 -17.97 3.40 3.88
N LYS A 93 -17.73 2.86 5.06
CA LYS A 93 -18.67 2.80 6.19
C LYS A 93 -18.01 3.44 7.41
N GLU A 94 -18.78 3.77 8.44
CA GLU A 94 -18.22 4.03 9.75
C GLU A 94 -17.42 2.79 10.20
N ASP A 95 -16.35 2.98 10.92
CA ASP A 95 -15.35 1.99 11.33
C ASP A 95 -14.51 1.38 10.18
N ALA A 96 -14.72 1.81 8.93
CA ALA A 96 -13.88 1.36 7.83
C ALA A 96 -12.43 1.85 7.98
N LYS A 97 -11.49 0.93 7.76
CA LYS A 97 -10.07 1.24 7.70
C LYS A 97 -9.73 1.84 6.35
N VAL A 98 -9.12 3.01 6.36
CA VAL A 98 -8.75 3.76 5.17
C VAL A 98 -7.28 4.14 5.18
N MET A 99 -6.71 4.31 3.99
CA MET A 99 -5.36 4.81 3.78
C MET A 99 -5.42 6.14 3.02
N PHE A 100 -4.69 7.13 3.50
CA PHE A 100 -4.46 8.36 2.77
C PHE A 100 -3.52 8.12 1.58
N ILE A 101 -3.85 8.70 0.43
CA ILE A 101 -3.12 8.50 -0.83
C ILE A 101 -2.49 9.79 -1.38
N LYS A 102 -2.49 10.84 -0.58
CA LYS A 102 -1.88 12.14 -0.88
C LYS A 102 -1.38 12.77 0.42
N ASN A 103 -0.23 13.42 0.38
CA ASN A 103 0.24 14.22 1.50
C ASN A 103 -0.69 15.41 1.72
N ASP A 104 -0.97 15.71 2.98
CA ASP A 104 -1.72 16.90 3.33
C ASP A 104 -0.84 18.15 3.25
N PRO A 105 -1.32 19.25 2.65
CA PRO A 105 -0.55 20.48 2.60
C PRO A 105 -0.21 21.06 3.98
N ASP A 106 -1.09 20.86 4.98
CA ASP A 106 -0.90 21.33 6.36
C ASP A 106 -0.10 20.33 7.23
N GLY A 107 0.38 19.22 6.64
CA GLY A 107 1.18 18.21 7.33
C GLY A 107 0.43 17.34 8.34
N ARG A 108 -0.91 17.31 8.30
CA ARG A 108 -1.75 16.52 9.21
C ARG A 108 -1.61 15.01 9.00
N TRP A 109 -1.32 14.59 7.78
CA TRP A 109 -1.03 13.20 7.39
C TRP A 109 -0.13 13.15 6.17
N VAL A 110 0.47 12.01 5.94
CA VAL A 110 1.26 11.72 4.74
C VAL A 110 0.63 10.56 3.94
N ASN A 111 1.04 10.42 2.70
CA ASN A 111 0.66 9.28 1.85
C ASN A 111 1.05 7.97 2.54
N GLY A 112 0.12 7.02 2.64
CA GLY A 112 0.29 5.76 3.36
C GLY A 112 -0.20 5.80 4.81
N THR A 113 -0.54 6.96 5.38
CA THR A 113 -1.14 7.04 6.72
C THR A 113 -2.45 6.26 6.77
N ILE A 114 -2.60 5.42 7.78
CA ILE A 114 -3.82 4.63 8.04
C ILE A 114 -4.69 5.36 9.05
N GLY A 115 -6.00 5.33 8.81
CA GLY A 115 -7.00 5.86 9.75
C GLY A 115 -8.29 5.04 9.72
N ILE A 116 -9.16 5.35 10.67
CA ILE A 116 -10.50 4.75 10.79
C ILE A 116 -11.55 5.81 10.52
N VAL A 117 -12.51 5.50 9.65
CA VAL A 117 -13.65 6.39 9.38
C VAL A 117 -14.55 6.42 10.62
N ILE A 118 -14.80 7.60 11.15
CA ILE A 118 -15.70 7.76 12.33
C ILE A 118 -17.02 8.45 11.96
N ASP A 119 -17.10 9.05 10.77
CA ASP A 119 -18.34 9.65 10.27
C ASP A 119 -18.22 9.85 8.75
N CYS A 120 -19.13 9.27 8.02
CA CYS A 120 -19.27 9.46 6.57
C CYS A 120 -20.73 9.81 6.16
N SER A 121 -21.54 10.26 7.13
CA SER A 121 -22.97 10.50 6.98
C SER A 121 -23.32 11.85 6.32
N ASP A 122 -22.31 12.69 5.99
CA ASP A 122 -22.56 14.00 5.35
C ASP A 122 -23.40 13.85 4.08
N LYS A 123 -24.64 14.34 4.14
CA LYS A 123 -25.64 14.26 3.04
C LYS A 123 -25.09 14.83 1.72
N ASN A 124 -24.24 15.84 1.79
CA ASN A 124 -23.61 16.46 0.63
C ASN A 124 -22.35 15.74 0.17
N LYS A 125 -21.89 14.72 0.89
CA LYS A 125 -20.65 13.96 0.61
C LYS A 125 -19.44 14.89 0.39
N LYS A 126 -19.33 15.93 1.23
CA LYS A 126 -18.26 16.92 1.16
C LYS A 126 -17.12 16.62 2.13
N VAL A 127 -17.43 15.92 3.22
CA VAL A 127 -16.49 15.64 4.32
C VAL A 127 -16.65 14.19 4.77
N ILE A 128 -15.51 13.54 5.00
CA ILE A 128 -15.41 12.27 5.74
C ILE A 128 -14.54 12.55 6.96
N LYS A 129 -14.98 12.14 8.15
CA LYS A 129 -14.15 12.27 9.36
C LYS A 129 -13.35 10.98 9.55
N VAL A 130 -12.04 11.12 9.65
CA VAL A 130 -11.10 10.01 9.81
C VAL A 130 -10.28 10.22 11.06
N LYS A 131 -10.23 9.20 11.91
CA LYS A 131 -9.37 9.16 13.10
C LYS A 131 -8.03 8.57 12.74
N VAL A 132 -6.94 9.27 13.07
CA VAL A 132 -5.56 8.82 12.95
C VAL A 132 -4.92 8.93 14.34
N GLY A 133 -4.57 7.80 14.92
CA GLY A 133 -4.11 7.77 16.30
C GLY A 133 -5.14 8.34 17.26
N LYS A 134 -4.81 9.47 17.91
CA LYS A 134 -5.72 10.19 18.85
C LYS A 134 -6.47 11.35 18.21
N GLU A 135 -6.11 11.74 17.00
CA GLU A 135 -6.65 12.92 16.32
C GLU A 135 -7.76 12.55 15.32
N VAL A 136 -8.66 13.50 15.09
CA VAL A 136 -9.76 13.37 14.14
C VAL A 136 -9.69 14.46 13.10
N PHE A 137 -9.58 14.05 11.85
CA PHE A 137 -9.47 14.96 10.71
C PHE A 137 -10.74 14.99 9.86
N LYS A 138 -11.11 16.20 9.42
CA LYS A 138 -12.16 16.43 8.42
C LYS A 138 -11.51 16.38 7.04
N VAL A 139 -11.63 15.24 6.37
CA VAL A 139 -11.07 15.01 5.04
C VAL A 139 -12.03 15.54 3.99
N LYS A 140 -11.52 16.38 3.12
CA LYS A 140 -12.24 16.92 1.96
C LYS A 140 -11.74 16.28 0.68
N ARG A 141 -12.46 16.52 -0.42
CA ARG A 141 -12.01 16.12 -1.74
C ARG A 141 -10.80 16.94 -2.16
N GLU A 142 -9.80 16.26 -2.69
CA GLU A 142 -8.62 16.82 -3.31
C GLU A 142 -8.74 16.75 -4.84
N GLU A 143 -7.96 17.60 -5.50
CA GLU A 143 -7.90 17.67 -6.95
C GLU A 143 -6.50 17.30 -7.43
N TRP A 144 -6.46 16.50 -8.49
CA TRP A 144 -5.24 16.13 -9.22
C TRP A 144 -5.39 16.61 -10.65
N ASN A 145 -4.45 17.43 -11.10
CA ASN A 145 -4.42 17.98 -12.45
C ASN A 145 -3.29 17.33 -13.24
N LYS A 146 -3.59 16.92 -14.46
CA LYS A 146 -2.58 16.55 -15.46
C LYS A 146 -2.35 17.78 -16.31
N VAL A 147 -1.13 18.28 -16.27
CA VAL A 147 -0.73 19.44 -17.04
C VAL A 147 0.11 19.04 -18.25
N LYS A 148 -0.01 19.81 -19.32
CA LYS A 148 0.86 19.80 -20.48
C LYS A 148 1.56 21.14 -20.52
N TYR A 149 2.87 21.13 -20.76
CA TYR A 149 3.61 22.33 -21.00
C TYR A 149 3.49 22.72 -22.47
N VAL A 150 3.03 23.92 -22.75
CA VAL A 150 2.90 24.48 -24.07
C VAL A 150 3.79 25.73 -24.14
N TYR A 151 4.58 25.81 -25.19
CA TYR A 151 5.41 27.00 -25.40
C TYR A 151 4.56 28.11 -25.98
N ASP A 152 4.48 29.24 -25.28
CA ASP A 152 3.86 30.47 -25.78
C ASP A 152 4.91 31.30 -26.55
N GLU A 153 4.82 31.23 -27.87
CA GLU A 153 5.72 32.01 -28.77
C GLU A 153 5.60 33.53 -28.61
N TYR A 154 4.50 34.01 -28.02
CA TYR A 154 4.26 35.45 -27.88
C TYR A 154 5.00 36.06 -26.67
N ASN A 155 5.06 35.28 -25.59
CA ASN A 155 5.68 35.72 -24.33
C ASN A 155 7.06 35.07 -24.11
N ASP A 156 7.51 34.18 -25.01
CA ASP A 156 8.76 33.40 -24.88
C ASP A 156 8.83 32.62 -23.56
N GLU A 157 7.67 32.09 -23.10
CA GLU A 157 7.52 31.38 -21.84
C GLU A 157 6.82 30.00 -22.03
N MET A 158 7.09 29.08 -21.08
CA MET A 158 6.38 27.81 -21.01
C MET A 158 5.14 27.99 -20.14
N GLU A 159 3.95 27.78 -20.70
CA GLU A 159 2.68 27.81 -19.98
C GLU A 159 2.22 26.40 -19.61
N GLU A 160 1.57 26.29 -18.44
CA GLU A 160 0.91 25.08 -18.00
C GLU A 160 -0.56 25.07 -18.45
N GLU A 161 -0.91 24.13 -19.31
CA GLU A 161 -2.31 23.87 -19.68
C GLU A 161 -2.83 22.62 -18.98
N ILE A 162 -3.96 22.75 -18.23
CA ILE A 162 -4.62 21.60 -17.60
C ILE A 162 -5.37 20.81 -18.68
N VAL A 163 -4.89 19.61 -19.01
CA VAL A 163 -5.51 18.73 -20.00
C VAL A 163 -6.56 17.80 -19.39
N SER A 164 -6.41 17.46 -18.11
CA SER A 164 -7.43 16.70 -17.39
C SER A 164 -7.36 16.97 -15.89
N SER A 165 -8.50 16.85 -15.22
CA SER A 165 -8.59 16.96 -13.76
C SER A 165 -9.42 15.81 -13.16
N PHE A 166 -9.03 15.38 -11.97
CA PHE A 166 -9.69 14.35 -11.20
C PHE A 166 -9.87 14.81 -9.76
N LYS A 167 -11.12 14.82 -9.27
CA LYS A 167 -11.45 15.30 -7.92
C LYS A 167 -12.14 14.23 -7.10
N GLN A 168 -11.47 13.77 -6.04
CA GLN A 168 -11.96 12.71 -5.15
C GLN A 168 -11.41 12.91 -3.74
N PHE A 169 -11.95 12.20 -2.74
CA PHE A 169 -11.30 12.09 -1.45
C PHE A 169 -9.92 11.43 -1.60
N PRO A 170 -8.88 11.95 -0.93
CA PRO A 170 -7.54 11.35 -0.97
C PRO A 170 -7.46 10.09 -0.09
N LEU A 171 -8.43 9.20 -0.25
CA LEU A 171 -8.62 7.99 0.54
C LEU A 171 -8.86 6.78 -0.34
N LYS A 172 -8.43 5.63 0.13
CA LYS A 172 -8.84 4.30 -0.34
C LYS A 172 -9.04 3.39 0.87
N LEU A 173 -9.69 2.24 0.69
CA LEU A 173 -9.73 1.22 1.72
C LEU A 173 -8.30 0.78 2.09
N GLY A 174 -8.05 0.54 3.36
CA GLY A 174 -6.72 0.43 3.94
C GLY A 174 -6.45 -0.87 4.71
N TRP A 175 -7.21 -1.93 4.49
CA TRP A 175 -6.90 -3.25 5.06
C TRP A 175 -5.81 -3.96 4.27
N ALA A 176 -5.88 -3.89 2.93
CA ALA A 176 -4.92 -4.51 2.05
C ALA A 176 -4.39 -3.57 0.96
N VAL A 177 -3.09 -3.72 0.65
CA VAL A 177 -2.41 -2.99 -0.42
C VAL A 177 -1.49 -3.92 -1.20
N THR A 178 -1.13 -3.51 -2.42
CA THR A 178 -0.12 -4.26 -3.18
C THR A 178 1.29 -3.98 -2.65
N ILE A 179 2.22 -4.91 -2.88
CA ILE A 179 3.65 -4.77 -2.58
C ILE A 179 4.19 -3.45 -3.14
N HIS A 180 3.84 -3.09 -4.39
CA HIS A 180 4.27 -1.83 -5.00
C HIS A 180 3.81 -0.59 -4.21
N LYS A 181 2.58 -0.60 -3.69
CA LYS A 181 2.04 0.50 -2.87
C LYS A 181 2.58 0.50 -1.43
N ALA A 182 3.05 -0.64 -0.94
CA ALA A 182 3.75 -0.75 0.34
C ALA A 182 5.23 -0.38 0.24
N GLN A 183 5.77 -0.28 -0.97
CA GLN A 183 7.17 0.09 -1.19
C GLN A 183 7.44 1.48 -0.60
N GLY A 184 8.51 1.60 0.17
CA GLY A 184 8.84 2.83 0.91
C GLY A 184 8.20 2.93 2.31
N LEU A 185 7.09 2.24 2.59
CA LEU A 185 6.50 2.22 3.92
C LEU A 185 7.38 1.44 4.91
N THR A 186 7.35 1.86 6.16
CA THR A 186 7.83 1.08 7.31
C THR A 186 6.66 0.86 8.23
N LEU A 187 6.35 -0.42 8.51
CA LEU A 187 5.18 -0.81 9.27
C LEU A 187 5.61 -1.36 10.64
N GLU A 188 4.82 -1.09 11.66
CA GLU A 188 5.01 -1.69 12.99
C GLU A 188 4.61 -3.16 12.98
N SER A 189 3.58 -3.51 12.21
CA SER A 189 3.19 -4.89 11.94
C SER A 189 2.56 -5.00 10.55
N CYS A 190 2.74 -6.13 9.88
CA CYS A 190 2.06 -6.43 8.63
C CYS A 190 1.79 -7.92 8.46
N SER A 191 0.75 -8.22 7.68
CA SER A 191 0.50 -9.57 7.17
C SER A 191 0.84 -9.64 5.70
N VAL A 192 1.55 -10.66 5.26
CA VAL A 192 1.86 -10.89 3.86
C VAL A 192 0.99 -12.03 3.32
N ASP A 193 0.24 -11.74 2.27
CA ASP A 193 -0.56 -12.70 1.49
C ASP A 193 -0.11 -12.64 0.04
N LEU A 194 0.79 -13.54 -0.36
CA LEU A 194 1.25 -13.63 -1.75
C LEU A 194 0.22 -14.32 -2.66
N GLY A 195 -0.82 -14.95 -2.10
CA GLY A 195 -1.86 -15.65 -2.87
C GLY A 195 -1.25 -16.76 -3.75
N GLU A 196 -1.33 -16.59 -5.07
CA GLU A 196 -0.77 -17.53 -6.04
C GLU A 196 0.77 -17.51 -6.11
N GLY A 197 1.41 -16.64 -5.35
CA GLY A 197 2.87 -16.46 -5.27
C GLY A 197 3.35 -15.12 -5.79
N ALA A 198 4.65 -14.88 -5.64
CA ALA A 198 5.34 -13.77 -6.28
C ALA A 198 5.46 -14.02 -7.80
N PHE A 199 5.40 -12.95 -8.59
CA PHE A 199 5.50 -13.02 -10.06
C PHE A 199 6.59 -12.11 -10.66
N ALA A 200 7.28 -11.36 -9.82
CA ALA A 200 8.41 -10.53 -10.22
C ALA A 200 9.54 -10.64 -9.20
N THR A 201 10.76 -10.42 -9.67
CA THR A 201 11.98 -10.49 -8.85
C THR A 201 11.91 -9.52 -7.68
N GLY A 202 12.42 -9.95 -6.52
CA GLY A 202 12.48 -9.15 -5.29
C GLY A 202 11.15 -8.91 -4.58
N GLN A 203 10.00 -9.35 -5.12
CA GLN A 203 8.69 -9.08 -4.51
C GLN A 203 8.56 -9.64 -3.09
N ALA A 204 8.96 -10.89 -2.86
CA ALA A 204 8.93 -11.49 -1.53
C ALA A 204 9.79 -10.70 -0.55
N TYR A 205 11.04 -10.41 -0.91
CA TYR A 205 11.91 -9.57 -0.10
C TYR A 205 11.30 -8.21 0.23
N VAL A 206 10.74 -7.51 -0.77
CA VAL A 206 10.11 -6.21 -0.57
C VAL A 206 8.94 -6.32 0.41
N ALA A 207 8.09 -7.34 0.31
CA ALA A 207 6.95 -7.54 1.20
C ALA A 207 7.40 -7.81 2.65
N LEU A 208 8.31 -8.77 2.84
CA LEU A 208 8.82 -9.18 4.15
C LEU A 208 9.56 -8.04 4.84
N SER A 209 10.36 -7.28 4.09
CA SER A 209 11.17 -6.17 4.61
C SER A 209 10.35 -4.93 5.03
N ARG A 210 9.02 -4.97 5.02
CA ARG A 210 8.20 -3.84 5.49
C ARG A 210 8.17 -3.71 6.99
N CYS A 211 8.31 -4.80 7.73
CA CYS A 211 8.42 -4.83 9.19
C CYS A 211 9.85 -4.63 9.70
N LYS A 212 9.96 -4.22 10.95
CA LYS A 212 11.25 -4.02 11.62
C LYS A 212 11.79 -5.29 12.24
N THR A 213 10.92 -6.16 12.73
CA THR A 213 11.26 -7.39 13.44
C THR A 213 10.48 -8.57 12.88
N LEU A 214 11.02 -9.77 13.06
CA LEU A 214 10.38 -11.01 12.66
C LEU A 214 9.03 -11.21 13.37
N ASP A 215 8.94 -10.90 14.66
CA ASP A 215 7.71 -11.03 15.46
C ASP A 215 6.57 -10.10 15.00
N SER A 216 6.89 -9.03 14.28
CA SER A 216 5.91 -8.10 13.74
C SER A 216 5.39 -8.47 12.35
N LEU A 217 5.98 -9.52 11.75
CA LEU A 217 5.59 -10.06 10.46
C LEU A 217 4.63 -11.24 10.66
N ASN A 218 3.55 -11.27 9.88
CA ASN A 218 2.69 -12.43 9.77
C ASN A 218 2.61 -12.91 8.32
N LEU A 219 2.53 -14.21 8.13
CA LEU A 219 2.26 -14.83 6.84
C LEU A 219 0.87 -15.45 6.85
N TYR A 220 0.01 -15.00 5.93
CA TYR A 220 -1.32 -15.58 5.74
C TYR A 220 -1.25 -17.01 5.13
N GLN A 221 -0.24 -17.20 4.28
CA GLN A 221 0.12 -18.51 3.69
C GLN A 221 1.62 -18.70 3.80
N GLU A 222 2.05 -19.95 3.90
CA GLU A 222 3.48 -20.28 3.89
C GLU A 222 4.15 -19.82 2.60
N LEU A 223 5.32 -19.23 2.75
CA LEU A 223 6.20 -18.92 1.63
C LEU A 223 6.74 -20.21 1.01
N LYS A 224 6.88 -20.22 -0.29
CA LYS A 224 7.52 -21.28 -1.05
C LYS A 224 8.84 -20.78 -1.63
N ILE A 225 9.80 -21.66 -1.87
CA ILE A 225 11.09 -21.32 -2.49
C ILE A 225 10.88 -20.56 -3.81
N ARG A 226 9.89 -20.96 -4.60
CA ARG A 226 9.52 -20.31 -5.85
C ARG A 226 9.05 -18.84 -5.71
N ASP A 227 8.72 -18.38 -4.50
CA ASP A 227 8.31 -16.99 -4.25
C ASP A 227 9.52 -16.07 -4.06
N ALA A 228 10.69 -16.62 -3.73
CA ALA A 228 11.96 -15.90 -3.64
C ALA A 228 12.60 -15.77 -5.04
N LEU A 229 11.92 -15.04 -5.93
CA LEU A 229 12.45 -14.76 -7.26
C LEU A 229 13.58 -13.72 -7.15
N VAL A 230 14.78 -14.09 -7.57
CA VAL A 230 15.98 -13.24 -7.54
C VAL A 230 16.40 -12.91 -8.97
N ASP A 231 16.92 -11.70 -9.15
CA ASP A 231 17.52 -11.26 -10.41
C ASP A 231 18.95 -11.80 -10.50
N PRO A 232 19.31 -12.56 -11.54
CA PRO A 232 20.67 -13.07 -11.72
C PRO A 232 21.73 -11.95 -11.73
N ASP A 233 21.43 -10.80 -12.35
CA ASP A 233 22.36 -9.66 -12.40
C ASP A 233 22.70 -9.12 -11.01
N ILE A 234 21.73 -9.19 -10.06
CA ILE A 234 21.95 -8.79 -8.67
C ILE A 234 22.85 -9.80 -7.95
N GLN A 235 22.68 -11.11 -8.21
CA GLN A 235 23.52 -12.15 -7.66
C GLN A 235 24.97 -12.02 -8.13
N ASP A 236 25.16 -11.84 -9.44
CA ASP A 236 26.49 -11.67 -10.04
C ASP A 236 27.17 -10.42 -9.48
N PHE A 237 26.46 -9.29 -9.43
CA PHE A 237 27.00 -8.05 -8.85
C PHE A 237 27.42 -8.23 -7.39
N HIS A 238 26.62 -8.94 -6.59
CA HIS A 238 26.92 -9.17 -5.18
C HIS A 238 28.16 -10.06 -5.02
N ALA A 239 28.26 -11.13 -5.81
CA ALA A 239 29.41 -12.02 -5.80
C ALA A 239 30.72 -11.32 -6.20
N GLU A 240 30.66 -10.39 -7.16
CA GLU A 240 31.84 -9.64 -7.61
C GLU A 240 32.32 -8.58 -6.61
N HIS A 241 31.43 -7.98 -5.81
CA HIS A 241 31.75 -6.80 -5.01
C HIS A 241 31.75 -7.05 -3.51
N PHE A 242 31.12 -8.13 -3.04
CA PHE A 242 30.88 -8.40 -1.62
C PHE A 242 31.08 -9.88 -1.22
N GLY A 243 31.42 -10.75 -2.20
CA GLY A 243 31.69 -12.19 -2.01
C GLY A 243 33.14 -12.50 -1.58
#